data_b6aa0cba47d70e4eda5d5013ee89fdea
#
_entry.id   b6aa0cba47d70e4eda5d5013ee89fdea
#
_cell.length_a   1.000
_cell.length_b   1.000
_cell.length_c   1.000
_cell.angle_alpha   90.00
_cell.angle_beta   90.00
_cell.angle_gamma   90.00
#
_symmetry.space_group_name_H-M   'P 1'
#
loop_
_entity.id
_entity.type
_entity.pdbx_description
1 polymer ?
#
loop_
_entity_poly.entity_id
_entity_poly.type
_entity_poly.pdbx_seq_one_letter_code
_entity_poly.pdbx_strand_id
1 'polypeptide(L)'
;VSSEQLSVISGRFSGRLGVQQRVLPAYRVPFFDLLAGACEGGMSLFAGMAREEEAVVSAELLRIAYCVPARNLHLFDGAFYLCYQRGLIDWLEKTNPDALIVEANPRYLATPSAVKWMHARGRKVIGWGLGAPSSNSPYFLQKWGERQRGVFLSQFDALISYSQRGADEYAALGFPREKIFVAHNAVAPRPTFNVQRSTSNVPPAIIFVGRLQARKRVDWLLRACAEMETKPRLIVVGDGPERARLEALAREVCPAAEFVGAKRGASLTPYFAAADLFVLPGTGGLAVQEAMAHGLPVVVAKGDGTQDDLVRAGNGWQVPPEDYGALVRVTREALSDASRLRRMGEESRRIVVEEINIEKMVEAFVRALKSLS
;
A
#
# COMPACT_ATOMS: atom_id res chain seq x y z
N VAL A 1 16.60 0.24 -11.05
CA VAL A 1 16.16 1.61 -11.34
C VAL A 1 16.84 2.04 -12.61
N SER A 2 16.07 2.40 -13.63
CA SER A 2 16.63 2.93 -14.88
C SER A 2 16.95 4.42 -14.71
N SER A 3 17.90 4.93 -15.52
CA SER A 3 18.17 6.38 -15.59
C SER A 3 16.91 7.17 -16.00
N GLU A 4 16.05 6.56 -16.79
CA GLU A 4 14.76 7.12 -17.20
C GLU A 4 13.78 7.30 -16.02
N GLN A 5 13.72 6.37 -15.07
CA GLN A 5 12.90 6.51 -13.86
C GLN A 5 13.42 7.64 -12.95
N LEU A 6 14.73 7.83 -12.86
CA LEU A 6 15.32 8.91 -12.06
C LEU A 6 15.14 10.29 -12.72
N SER A 7 15.08 10.37 -14.06
CA SER A 7 14.88 11.64 -14.78
C SER A 7 13.48 12.24 -14.61
N VAL A 8 12.49 11.40 -14.23
CA VAL A 8 11.09 11.85 -14.03
C VAL A 8 10.87 12.45 -12.64
N ILE A 9 11.81 12.20 -11.69
CA ILE A 9 11.68 12.71 -10.31
C ILE A 9 12.12 14.16 -10.29
N SER A 10 11.20 15.04 -9.91
CA SER A 10 11.46 16.47 -9.77
C SER A 10 12.26 16.78 -8.49
N GLY A 11 13.58 16.96 -8.65
CA GLY A 11 14.49 17.32 -7.59
C GLY A 11 15.15 16.14 -6.88
N ARG A 12 16.20 16.46 -6.11
CA ARG A 12 16.97 15.50 -5.32
C ARG A 12 17.19 16.04 -3.92
N PHE A 13 17.44 15.13 -2.98
CA PHE A 13 17.90 15.48 -1.64
C PHE A 13 19.44 15.41 -1.60
N SER A 14 20.09 16.51 -1.26
CA SER A 14 21.56 16.61 -1.29
C SER A 14 22.25 15.87 -0.13
N GLY A 15 21.53 15.64 1.00
CA GLY A 15 22.06 15.01 2.19
C GLY A 15 22.05 13.47 2.14
N ARG A 16 22.60 12.88 3.20
CA ARG A 16 22.50 11.45 3.50
C ARG A 16 21.17 11.17 4.18
N LEU A 17 20.43 10.21 3.67
CA LEU A 17 19.15 9.81 4.22
C LEU A 17 19.25 8.52 5.03
N GLY A 18 18.80 8.56 6.29
CA GLY A 18 18.50 7.37 7.07
C GLY A 18 17.01 7.03 6.96
N VAL A 19 16.69 5.77 6.74
CA VAL A 19 15.29 5.29 6.78
C VAL A 19 15.20 4.12 7.76
N GLN A 20 14.28 4.21 8.72
CA GLN A 20 13.98 3.12 9.64
C GLN A 20 12.63 2.50 9.26
N GLN A 21 12.62 1.18 9.12
CA GLN A 21 11.40 0.39 8.91
C GLN A 21 11.41 -0.83 9.84
N ARG A 22 10.25 -1.23 10.36
CA ARG A 22 10.17 -2.47 11.12
C ARG A 22 10.52 -3.68 10.25
N VAL A 23 10.03 -3.67 9.02
CA VAL A 23 10.24 -4.74 8.02
C VAL A 23 10.50 -4.11 6.67
N LEU A 24 11.37 -4.71 5.86
CA LEU A 24 11.49 -4.41 4.44
C LEU A 24 10.65 -5.41 3.62
N PRO A 25 9.41 -5.09 3.25
CA PRO A 25 8.63 -5.98 2.37
C PRO A 25 9.23 -6.00 0.96
N ALA A 26 9.27 -7.17 0.34
CA ALA A 26 9.85 -7.33 -1.00
C ALA A 26 9.23 -6.42 -2.06
N TYR A 27 7.92 -6.13 -1.96
CA TYR A 27 7.25 -5.22 -2.89
C TYR A 27 7.68 -3.75 -2.75
N ARG A 28 8.35 -3.37 -1.65
CA ARG A 28 8.87 -2.02 -1.42
C ARG A 28 10.28 -1.78 -1.95
N VAL A 29 10.99 -2.83 -2.34
CA VAL A 29 12.36 -2.72 -2.87
C VAL A 29 12.46 -1.71 -4.02
N PRO A 30 11.56 -1.71 -5.05
CA PRO A 30 11.64 -0.72 -6.13
C PRO A 30 11.49 0.72 -5.65
N PHE A 31 10.62 0.97 -4.66
CA PHE A 31 10.44 2.30 -4.06
C PHE A 31 11.70 2.77 -3.33
N PHE A 32 12.29 1.92 -2.48
CA PHE A 32 13.49 2.30 -1.73
C PHE A 32 14.71 2.48 -2.62
N ASP A 33 14.87 1.65 -3.65
CA ASP A 33 15.93 1.84 -4.65
C ASP A 33 15.77 3.15 -5.41
N LEU A 34 14.54 3.52 -5.78
CA LEU A 34 14.28 4.77 -6.47
C LEU A 34 14.50 5.98 -5.54
N LEU A 35 14.07 5.90 -4.28
CA LEU A 35 14.32 6.94 -3.27
C LEU A 35 15.82 7.11 -3.00
N ALA A 36 16.56 6.01 -2.92
CA ALA A 36 18.01 6.04 -2.76
C ALA A 36 18.71 6.75 -3.93
N GLY A 37 18.26 6.47 -5.16
CA GLY A 37 18.75 7.15 -6.36
C GLY A 37 18.43 8.65 -6.41
N ALA A 38 17.43 9.11 -5.63
CA ALA A 38 17.08 10.52 -5.49
C ALA A 38 17.85 11.24 -4.34
N CYS A 39 18.69 10.52 -3.58
CA CYS A 39 19.50 11.06 -2.49
C CYS A 39 20.98 11.16 -2.92
N GLU A 40 21.50 12.37 -3.14
CA GLU A 40 22.88 12.57 -3.61
C GLU A 40 23.93 12.14 -2.57
N GLY A 41 23.65 12.34 -1.29
CA GLY A 41 24.49 11.88 -0.19
C GLY A 41 24.36 10.39 0.12
N GLY A 42 23.51 9.67 -0.62
CA GLY A 42 23.20 8.26 -0.42
C GLY A 42 22.10 8.00 0.62
N MET A 43 21.66 6.75 0.69
CA MET A 43 20.63 6.29 1.63
C MET A 43 21.05 5.01 2.34
N SER A 44 20.77 4.93 3.63
CA SER A 44 20.86 3.72 4.44
C SER A 44 19.51 3.35 5.00
N LEU A 45 19.11 2.08 4.85
CA LEU A 45 17.87 1.52 5.40
C LEU A 45 18.20 0.61 6.59
N PHE A 46 17.55 0.84 7.73
CA PHE A 46 17.58 -0.02 8.91
C PHE A 46 16.24 -0.75 9.01
N ALA A 47 16.21 -2.05 8.71
CA ALA A 47 14.98 -2.82 8.67
C ALA A 47 15.17 -4.24 9.20
N GLY A 48 14.18 -4.74 9.93
CA GLY A 48 14.16 -6.12 10.43
C GLY A 48 13.33 -7.04 9.54
N MET A 49 13.13 -8.26 10.03
CA MET A 49 12.33 -9.29 9.37
C MET A 49 10.88 -9.27 9.87
N ALA A 50 9.94 -9.68 9.00
CA ALA A 50 8.56 -9.94 9.38
C ALA A 50 8.47 -11.19 10.26
N ARG A 51 7.45 -11.26 11.13
CA ARG A 51 7.11 -12.48 11.84
C ARG A 51 6.46 -13.47 10.87
N GLU A 52 6.59 -14.76 11.12
CA GLU A 52 6.05 -15.82 10.25
C GLU A 52 4.53 -15.70 10.05
N GLU A 53 3.79 -15.36 11.11
CA GLU A 53 2.34 -15.19 11.08
C GLU A 53 1.88 -13.97 10.26
N GLU A 54 2.74 -12.96 10.04
CA GLU A 54 2.40 -11.78 9.24
C GLU A 54 2.33 -12.08 7.75
N ALA A 55 2.96 -13.18 7.33
CA ALA A 55 2.95 -13.64 5.95
C ALA A 55 3.39 -12.57 4.92
N VAL A 56 4.31 -11.71 5.34
CA VAL A 56 4.98 -10.72 4.52
C VAL A 56 6.28 -11.32 4.03
N VAL A 57 6.48 -11.37 2.71
CA VAL A 57 7.77 -11.74 2.13
C VAL A 57 8.71 -10.56 2.34
N SER A 58 9.68 -10.73 3.24
CA SER A 58 10.71 -9.75 3.49
C SER A 58 11.81 -9.84 2.43
N ALA A 59 12.39 -8.68 2.06
CA ALA A 59 13.64 -8.62 1.32
C ALA A 59 14.80 -8.36 2.28
N GLU A 60 15.99 -8.84 1.92
CA GLU A 60 17.20 -8.66 2.71
C GLU A 60 18.13 -7.59 2.12
N LEU A 61 17.98 -7.32 0.83
CA LEU A 61 18.88 -6.44 0.07
C LEU A 61 18.12 -5.44 -0.77
N LEU A 62 18.72 -4.28 -0.92
CA LEU A 62 18.40 -3.25 -1.90
C LEU A 62 19.54 -3.20 -2.93
N ARG A 63 19.26 -2.67 -4.13
CA ARG A 63 20.26 -2.58 -5.21
C ARG A 63 21.13 -1.33 -5.12
N ILE A 64 20.58 -0.24 -4.56
CA ILE A 64 21.22 1.08 -4.53
C ILE A 64 21.53 1.49 -3.09
N ALA A 65 20.57 1.32 -2.16
CA ALA A 65 20.75 1.68 -0.77
C ALA A 65 21.49 0.61 0.02
N TYR A 66 22.21 1.05 1.05
CA TYR A 66 22.81 0.16 2.03
C TYR A 66 21.75 -0.31 3.04
N CYS A 67 21.42 -1.58 3.02
CA CYS A 67 20.46 -2.19 3.95
C CYS A 67 21.18 -2.78 5.15
N VAL A 68 20.84 -2.32 6.36
CA VAL A 68 21.37 -2.84 7.63
C VAL A 68 20.28 -3.63 8.33
N PRO A 69 20.51 -4.92 8.63
CA PRO A 69 19.51 -5.74 9.28
C PRO A 69 19.30 -5.30 10.73
N ALA A 70 18.04 -5.01 11.07
CA ALA A 70 17.59 -4.70 12.42
C ALA A 70 17.16 -5.98 13.15
N ARG A 71 17.45 -6.09 14.43
CA ARG A 71 16.89 -7.13 15.30
C ARG A 71 15.62 -6.61 15.96
N ASN A 72 14.47 -7.08 15.50
CA ASN A 72 13.17 -6.79 16.09
C ASN A 72 12.96 -7.65 17.34
N LEU A 73 12.71 -7.02 18.47
CA LEU A 73 12.23 -7.66 19.70
C LEU A 73 10.76 -7.37 19.82
N HIS A 74 9.95 -8.41 19.62
CA HIS A 74 8.49 -8.34 19.70
C HIS A 74 8.04 -8.58 21.13
N LEU A 75 7.25 -7.69 21.68
CA LEU A 75 6.69 -7.76 23.03
C LEU A 75 5.18 -7.79 22.90
N PHE A 76 4.55 -8.75 23.55
CA PHE A 76 3.11 -8.97 23.53
C PHE A 76 2.55 -9.22 22.11
N ASP A 77 1.26 -9.51 22.02
CA ASP A 77 0.54 -9.75 20.77
C ASP A 77 -0.77 -8.96 20.71
N GLY A 78 -1.38 -8.93 19.52
CA GLY A 78 -2.67 -8.29 19.30
C GLY A 78 -2.67 -6.80 19.63
N ALA A 79 -3.63 -6.36 20.45
CA ALA A 79 -3.82 -4.94 20.79
C ALA A 79 -2.65 -4.35 21.61
N PHE A 80 -1.95 -5.16 22.36
CA PHE A 80 -0.83 -4.74 23.24
C PHE A 80 0.54 -4.89 22.59
N TYR A 81 0.60 -5.30 21.32
CA TYR A 81 1.85 -5.46 20.59
C TYR A 81 2.74 -4.23 20.64
N LEU A 82 4.01 -4.44 20.99
CA LEU A 82 5.08 -3.46 20.96
C LEU A 82 6.30 -4.04 20.25
N CYS A 83 7.13 -3.19 19.67
CA CYS A 83 8.37 -3.59 19.01
C CYS A 83 9.53 -2.70 19.44
N TYR A 84 10.65 -3.32 19.83
CA TYR A 84 11.91 -2.61 20.05
C TYR A 84 12.92 -3.07 19.02
N GLN A 85 13.47 -2.15 18.23
CA GLN A 85 14.54 -2.43 17.27
C GLN A 85 15.90 -2.18 17.90
N ARG A 86 16.60 -3.27 18.19
CA ARG A 86 17.95 -3.20 18.77
C ARG A 86 18.97 -2.72 17.75
N GLY A 87 19.89 -1.85 18.16
CA GLY A 87 20.98 -1.33 17.34
C GLY A 87 20.62 -0.08 16.53
N LEU A 88 19.42 0.50 16.74
CA LEU A 88 19.00 1.69 15.99
C LEU A 88 19.94 2.90 16.21
N ILE A 89 20.38 3.14 17.45
CA ILE A 89 21.30 4.24 17.75
C ILE A 89 22.71 3.97 17.20
N ASP A 90 23.20 2.74 17.35
CA ASP A 90 24.53 2.35 16.80
C ASP A 90 24.56 2.50 15.27
N TRP A 91 23.43 2.20 14.60
CA TRP A 91 23.28 2.43 13.17
C TRP A 91 23.30 3.93 12.82
N LEU A 92 22.59 4.77 13.58
CA LEU A 92 22.61 6.22 13.39
C LEU A 92 24.00 6.81 13.59
N GLU A 93 24.75 6.33 14.57
CA GLU A 93 26.15 6.77 14.82
C GLU A 93 27.07 6.41 13.65
N LYS A 94 26.95 5.20 13.12
CA LYS A 94 27.77 4.72 11.99
C LYS A 94 27.45 5.41 10.67
N THR A 95 26.16 5.61 10.38
CA THR A 95 25.70 6.16 9.08
C THR A 95 25.66 7.69 9.09
N ASN A 96 25.51 8.28 10.27
CA ASN A 96 25.48 9.73 10.50
C ASN A 96 24.59 10.49 9.49
N PRO A 97 23.28 10.14 9.35
CA PRO A 97 22.41 10.70 8.33
C PRO A 97 22.10 12.19 8.59
N ASP A 98 21.91 12.97 7.53
CA ASP A 98 21.53 14.40 7.64
C ASP A 98 20.03 14.56 7.89
N ALA A 99 19.21 13.61 7.42
CA ALA A 99 17.79 13.49 7.72
C ALA A 99 17.40 12.04 8.02
N LEU A 100 16.37 11.83 8.83
CA LEU A 100 15.86 10.52 9.20
C LEU A 100 14.37 10.41 8.89
N ILE A 101 13.96 9.32 8.24
CA ILE A 101 12.55 8.93 8.09
C ILE A 101 12.31 7.69 8.95
N VAL A 102 11.29 7.73 9.82
CA VAL A 102 10.90 6.62 10.68
C VAL A 102 9.43 6.29 10.53
N GLU A 103 9.04 5.06 10.83
CA GLU A 103 7.62 4.72 10.91
C GLU A 103 6.95 5.48 12.08
N ALA A 104 5.92 6.28 11.76
CA ALA A 104 5.15 7.06 12.73
C ALA A 104 4.19 6.17 13.54
N ASN A 105 4.74 5.17 14.22
CA ASN A 105 3.99 4.20 15.01
C ASN A 105 4.44 4.24 16.48
N PRO A 106 3.55 4.66 17.41
CA PRO A 106 3.90 4.78 18.82
C PRO A 106 4.23 3.43 19.50
N ARG A 107 3.93 2.31 18.83
CA ARG A 107 4.29 0.97 19.31
C ARG A 107 5.77 0.62 19.09
N TYR A 108 6.53 1.47 18.39
CA TYR A 108 7.95 1.25 18.13
C TYR A 108 8.80 2.03 19.13
N LEU A 109 9.22 1.32 20.17
CA LEU A 109 9.78 1.89 21.40
C LEU A 109 11.15 2.56 21.22
N ALA A 110 11.89 2.22 20.15
CA ALA A 110 13.19 2.83 19.86
C ALA A 110 13.08 4.19 19.16
N THR A 111 11.93 4.54 18.54
CA THR A 111 11.72 5.75 17.77
C THR A 111 11.99 7.04 18.57
N PRO A 112 11.49 7.24 19.81
CA PRO A 112 11.77 8.45 20.56
C PRO A 112 13.25 8.70 20.82
N SER A 113 14.03 7.63 21.05
CA SER A 113 15.49 7.74 21.24
C SER A 113 16.21 8.18 19.96
N ALA A 114 15.77 7.66 18.80
CA ALA A 114 16.30 8.08 17.50
C ALA A 114 15.98 9.55 17.20
N VAL A 115 14.75 9.99 17.46
CA VAL A 115 14.35 11.40 17.32
C VAL A 115 15.22 12.31 18.20
N LYS A 116 15.38 11.96 19.48
CA LYS A 116 16.24 12.69 20.41
C LYS A 116 17.70 12.77 19.92
N TRP A 117 18.23 11.66 19.39
CA TRP A 117 19.60 11.59 18.87
C TRP A 117 19.80 12.53 17.67
N MET A 118 18.83 12.58 16.75
CA MET A 118 18.83 13.47 15.57
C MET A 118 18.73 14.94 15.99
N HIS A 119 17.74 15.28 16.83
CA HIS A 119 17.52 16.65 17.28
C HIS A 119 18.69 17.22 18.09
N ALA A 120 19.38 16.40 18.91
CA ALA A 120 20.59 16.81 19.61
C ALA A 120 21.73 17.23 18.66
N ARG A 121 21.63 16.89 17.39
CA ARG A 121 22.57 17.25 16.31
C ARG A 121 22.03 18.30 15.34
N GLY A 122 20.87 18.91 15.67
CA GLY A 122 20.20 19.89 14.82
C GLY A 122 19.59 19.30 13.55
N ARG A 123 19.41 17.98 13.50
CA ARG A 123 18.95 17.26 12.31
C ARG A 123 17.46 16.94 12.38
N LYS A 124 16.82 16.77 11.23
CA LYS A 124 15.40 16.63 11.08
C LYS A 124 14.93 15.20 11.02
N VAL A 125 13.72 14.97 11.53
CA VAL A 125 13.05 13.64 11.53
C VAL A 125 11.66 13.74 10.95
N ILE A 126 11.38 12.91 9.97
CA ILE A 126 10.06 12.76 9.34
C ILE A 126 9.41 11.49 9.83
N GLY A 127 8.19 11.59 10.34
CA GLY A 127 7.36 10.41 10.62
C GLY A 127 6.60 9.96 9.37
N TRP A 128 6.58 8.67 9.07
CA TRP A 128 5.88 8.10 7.92
C TRP A 128 4.86 7.04 8.35
N GLY A 129 3.57 7.20 7.98
CA GLY A 129 2.54 6.26 8.41
C GLY A 129 1.20 6.38 7.68
N LEU A 130 0.26 5.54 8.12
CA LEU A 130 -1.09 5.42 7.52
C LEU A 130 -2.07 6.53 7.93
N GLY A 131 -1.74 7.29 8.94
CA GLY A 131 -2.68 8.16 9.65
C GLY A 131 -2.88 7.69 11.09
N ALA A 132 -3.89 8.20 11.73
CA ALA A 132 -4.23 7.89 13.12
C ALA A 132 -5.75 7.74 13.27
N PRO A 133 -6.34 6.65 12.75
CA PRO A 133 -7.78 6.46 12.78
C PRO A 133 -8.31 6.49 14.21
N SER A 134 -9.50 7.08 14.38
CA SER A 134 -10.20 7.10 15.65
C SER A 134 -10.50 5.67 16.12
N SER A 135 -10.40 5.42 17.43
CA SER A 135 -10.76 4.13 18.00
C SER A 135 -12.25 4.09 18.32
N ASN A 136 -12.88 2.92 18.20
CA ASN A 136 -14.26 2.69 18.67
C ASN A 136 -14.36 2.54 20.19
N SER A 137 -13.39 3.06 20.93
CA SER A 137 -13.35 3.03 22.40
C SER A 137 -14.28 4.07 23.02
N PRO A 138 -14.69 3.93 24.29
CA PRO A 138 -15.45 4.95 24.99
C PRO A 138 -14.79 6.33 24.91
N TYR A 139 -15.59 7.39 24.81
CA TYR A 139 -15.14 8.77 24.52
C TYR A 139 -13.94 9.24 25.36
N PHE A 140 -13.91 8.94 26.64
CA PHE A 140 -12.81 9.30 27.54
C PHE A 140 -11.47 8.63 27.14
N LEU A 141 -11.50 7.31 26.86
CA LEU A 141 -10.31 6.56 26.45
C LEU A 141 -9.85 6.98 25.05
N GLN A 142 -10.78 7.31 24.18
CA GLN A 142 -10.50 7.86 22.86
C GLN A 142 -9.74 9.19 22.96
N LYS A 143 -10.26 10.16 23.71
CA LYS A 143 -9.62 11.47 23.93
C LYS A 143 -8.23 11.35 24.55
N TRP A 144 -8.08 10.46 25.52
CA TRP A 144 -6.76 10.22 26.11
C TRP A 144 -5.80 9.62 25.10
N GLY A 145 -6.23 8.63 24.32
CA GLY A 145 -5.43 8.01 23.26
C GLY A 145 -5.06 9.01 22.15
N GLU A 146 -5.97 9.88 21.73
CA GLU A 146 -5.72 10.97 20.77
C GLU A 146 -4.64 11.94 21.28
N ARG A 147 -4.75 12.34 22.56
CA ARG A 147 -3.74 13.21 23.20
C ARG A 147 -2.35 12.56 23.21
N GLN A 148 -2.26 11.29 23.60
CA GLN A 148 -0.97 10.57 23.59
C GLN A 148 -0.38 10.45 22.18
N ARG A 149 -1.23 10.21 21.16
CA ARG A 149 -0.80 10.20 19.76
C ARG A 149 -0.34 11.57 19.31
N GLY A 150 -1.07 12.65 19.65
CA GLY A 150 -0.66 14.01 19.34
C GLY A 150 0.72 14.35 19.93
N VAL A 151 0.96 14.00 21.19
CA VAL A 151 2.28 14.16 21.83
C VAL A 151 3.36 13.31 21.13
N PHE A 152 3.05 12.09 20.73
CA PHE A 152 3.99 11.27 19.97
C PHE A 152 4.31 11.88 18.60
N LEU A 153 3.29 12.39 17.88
CA LEU A 153 3.48 13.00 16.57
C LEU A 153 4.23 14.33 16.64
N SER A 154 4.03 15.13 17.69
CA SER A 154 4.68 16.45 17.85
C SER A 154 6.21 16.41 17.97
N GLN A 155 6.78 15.22 18.16
CA GLN A 155 8.23 15.04 18.13
C GLN A 155 8.83 15.07 16.72
N PHE A 156 8.03 14.93 15.65
CA PHE A 156 8.51 14.96 14.27
C PHE A 156 8.51 16.38 13.71
N ASP A 157 9.45 16.66 12.81
CA ASP A 157 9.54 17.94 12.10
C ASP A 157 8.53 18.03 10.94
N ALA A 158 8.21 16.90 10.32
CA ALA A 158 7.18 16.74 9.31
C ALA A 158 6.58 15.31 9.34
N LEU A 159 5.44 15.13 8.69
CA LEU A 159 4.83 13.82 8.51
C LEU A 159 4.63 13.50 7.03
N ILE A 160 4.76 12.22 6.68
CA ILE A 160 4.35 11.67 5.40
C ILE A 160 3.21 10.70 5.66
N SER A 161 2.08 10.90 4.97
CA SER A 161 0.92 10.01 5.01
C SER A 161 0.77 9.25 3.70
N TYR A 162 0.30 8.00 3.78
CA TYR A 162 -0.01 7.19 2.61
C TYR A 162 -1.28 7.60 1.86
N SER A 163 -2.13 8.44 2.46
CA SER A 163 -3.40 8.86 1.89
C SER A 163 -3.78 10.26 2.33
N GLN A 164 -4.69 10.91 1.59
CA GLN A 164 -5.27 12.19 1.98
C GLN A 164 -6.00 12.06 3.32
N ARG A 165 -6.80 10.99 3.49
CA ARG A 165 -7.50 10.69 4.75
C ARG A 165 -6.54 10.61 5.93
N GLY A 166 -5.42 9.87 5.79
CA GLY A 166 -4.43 9.76 6.87
C GLY A 166 -3.76 11.12 7.20
N ALA A 167 -3.58 11.98 6.20
CA ALA A 167 -3.09 13.35 6.41
C ALA A 167 -4.11 14.19 7.19
N ASP A 168 -5.39 14.08 6.89
CA ASP A 168 -6.46 14.77 7.61
C ASP A 168 -6.60 14.27 9.06
N GLU A 169 -6.42 12.96 9.28
CA GLU A 169 -6.36 12.36 10.63
C GLU A 169 -5.19 12.90 11.45
N TYR A 170 -4.00 13.08 10.86
CA TYR A 170 -2.85 13.70 11.55
C TYR A 170 -3.11 15.17 11.87
N ALA A 171 -3.71 15.92 10.94
CA ALA A 171 -4.08 17.33 11.18
C ALA A 171 -5.13 17.45 12.29
N ALA A 172 -6.10 16.53 12.35
CA ALA A 172 -7.10 16.48 13.41
C ALA A 172 -6.52 16.23 14.82
N LEU A 173 -5.34 15.59 14.90
CA LEU A 173 -4.57 15.45 16.15
C LEU A 173 -3.72 16.66 16.50
N GLY A 174 -3.81 17.76 15.73
CA GLY A 174 -3.12 19.02 15.98
C GLY A 174 -1.75 19.13 15.31
N PHE A 175 -1.37 18.23 14.40
CA PHE A 175 -0.13 18.40 13.63
C PHE A 175 -0.35 19.44 12.52
N PRO A 176 0.60 20.41 12.30
CA PRO A 176 0.46 21.47 11.32
C PRO A 176 0.26 20.91 9.90
N ARG A 177 -0.84 21.30 9.23
CA ARG A 177 -1.22 20.74 7.92
C ARG A 177 -0.16 20.97 6.84
N GLU A 178 0.50 22.10 6.87
CA GLU A 178 1.58 22.51 5.95
C GLU A 178 2.85 21.65 6.09
N LYS A 179 2.97 20.90 7.19
CA LYS A 179 4.07 19.95 7.44
C LYS A 179 3.66 18.50 7.20
N ILE A 180 2.48 18.25 6.65
CA ILE A 180 2.01 16.90 6.30
C ILE A 180 2.04 16.75 4.78
N PHE A 181 2.82 15.80 4.31
CA PHE A 181 2.97 15.46 2.89
C PHE A 181 2.20 14.18 2.58
N VAL A 182 1.42 14.18 1.51
CA VAL A 182 0.74 12.96 1.03
C VAL A 182 1.64 12.30 -0.01
N ALA A 183 2.04 11.08 0.28
CA ALA A 183 2.75 10.18 -0.61
C ALA A 183 1.89 8.92 -0.80
N HIS A 184 1.00 8.95 -1.78
CA HIS A 184 0.05 7.86 -2.02
C HIS A 184 0.76 6.51 -2.09
N ASN A 185 0.18 5.52 -1.40
CA ASN A 185 0.75 4.18 -1.29
C ASN A 185 0.84 3.51 -2.66
N ALA A 186 2.00 3.54 -3.28
CA ALA A 186 2.26 3.02 -4.60
C ALA A 186 3.22 1.82 -4.58
N VAL A 187 2.95 0.83 -5.41
CA VAL A 187 3.79 -0.37 -5.62
C VAL A 187 4.13 -0.60 -7.08
N ALA A 188 3.34 -0.04 -8.00
CA ALA A 188 3.61 -0.10 -9.42
C ALA A 188 4.39 1.14 -9.87
N PRO A 189 5.43 0.98 -10.70
CA PRO A 189 6.03 2.09 -11.41
C PRO A 189 5.04 2.68 -12.43
N ARG A 190 5.35 3.87 -12.93
CA ARG A 190 4.60 4.45 -14.03
C ARG A 190 4.57 3.48 -15.22
N PRO A 191 3.39 3.03 -15.69
CA PRO A 191 3.29 2.09 -16.79
C PRO A 191 3.81 2.70 -18.10
N THR A 192 4.78 2.05 -18.73
CA THR A 192 5.34 2.45 -20.04
C THR A 192 4.76 1.65 -21.21
N PHE A 193 4.01 0.58 -20.92
CA PHE A 193 3.40 -0.28 -21.93
C PHE A 193 2.00 0.18 -22.32
N ASN A 194 1.64 -0.02 -23.58
CA ASN A 194 0.27 0.17 -24.04
C ASN A 194 -0.57 -1.08 -23.73
N VAL A 195 -1.73 -0.85 -23.10
CA VAL A 195 -2.69 -1.94 -22.87
C VAL A 195 -3.59 -2.04 -24.10
N GLN A 196 -3.34 -3.06 -24.93
CA GLN A 196 -4.33 -3.47 -25.93
C GLN A 196 -5.31 -4.44 -25.27
N ARG A 197 -6.55 -4.02 -25.09
CA ARG A 197 -7.61 -4.90 -24.61
C ARG A 197 -8.39 -5.45 -25.79
N SER A 198 -8.64 -6.75 -25.77
CA SER A 198 -9.63 -7.37 -26.65
C SER A 198 -10.99 -6.70 -26.44
N THR A 199 -11.72 -6.50 -27.53
CA THR A 199 -12.86 -5.61 -27.59
C THR A 199 -14.10 -6.07 -26.83
N SER A 200 -14.17 -7.34 -26.41
CA SER A 200 -15.13 -7.84 -25.42
C SER A 200 -14.90 -9.32 -25.13
N ASN A 201 -14.81 -9.68 -23.87
CA ASN A 201 -14.95 -11.06 -23.47
C ASN A 201 -16.46 -11.39 -23.38
N VAL A 202 -16.86 -12.48 -24.00
CA VAL A 202 -18.23 -13.00 -23.86
C VAL A 202 -18.10 -14.46 -23.44
N PRO A 203 -18.42 -14.80 -22.20
CA PRO A 203 -18.85 -13.94 -21.09
C PRO A 203 -17.76 -13.03 -20.54
N PRO A 204 -18.13 -11.90 -19.87
CA PRO A 204 -17.16 -10.98 -19.26
C PRO A 204 -16.32 -11.69 -18.19
N ALA A 205 -15.09 -11.24 -18.02
CA ALA A 205 -14.12 -11.83 -17.10
C ALA A 205 -13.82 -10.94 -15.91
N ILE A 206 -13.99 -11.51 -14.71
CA ILE A 206 -13.60 -10.90 -13.44
C ILE A 206 -12.26 -11.48 -13.01
N ILE A 207 -11.37 -10.63 -12.47
CA ILE A 207 -10.13 -11.08 -11.86
C ILE A 207 -10.05 -10.65 -10.40
N PHE A 208 -9.58 -11.58 -9.57
CA PHE A 208 -9.08 -11.32 -8.21
C PHE A 208 -7.58 -11.62 -8.18
N VAL A 209 -6.79 -10.73 -7.56
CA VAL A 209 -5.37 -10.97 -7.31
C VAL A 209 -5.07 -10.69 -5.84
N GLY A 210 -4.53 -11.68 -5.14
CA GLY A 210 -4.15 -11.52 -3.75
C GLY A 210 -3.93 -12.83 -3.00
N ARG A 211 -3.41 -12.72 -1.78
CA ARG A 211 -3.25 -13.89 -0.91
C ARG A 211 -4.63 -14.43 -0.51
N LEU A 212 -4.82 -15.74 -0.62
CA LEU A 212 -6.08 -16.41 -0.29
C LEU A 212 -6.21 -16.58 1.23
N GLN A 213 -6.77 -15.55 1.86
CA GLN A 213 -7.06 -15.46 3.30
C GLN A 213 -8.54 -15.14 3.51
N ALA A 214 -9.13 -15.56 4.64
CA ALA A 214 -10.54 -15.35 4.95
C ALA A 214 -10.98 -13.87 4.81
N ARG A 215 -10.16 -12.93 5.29
CA ARG A 215 -10.42 -11.48 5.20
C ARG A 215 -10.49 -10.93 3.77
N LYS A 216 -10.09 -11.69 2.76
CA LYS A 216 -10.17 -11.30 1.33
C LYS A 216 -11.52 -11.61 0.70
N ARG A 217 -12.34 -12.41 1.36
CA ARG A 217 -13.72 -12.71 0.99
C ARG A 217 -13.87 -13.22 -0.46
N VAL A 218 -12.92 -14.05 -0.92
CA VAL A 218 -13.01 -14.69 -2.25
C VAL A 218 -14.20 -15.63 -2.33
N ASP A 219 -14.63 -16.22 -1.20
CA ASP A 219 -15.87 -16.98 -1.07
C ASP A 219 -17.11 -16.18 -1.50
N TRP A 220 -17.17 -14.90 -1.19
CA TRP A 220 -18.24 -14.01 -1.64
C TRP A 220 -18.19 -13.77 -3.15
N LEU A 221 -17.01 -13.60 -3.71
CA LEU A 221 -16.86 -13.40 -5.14
C LEU A 221 -17.30 -14.62 -5.95
N LEU A 222 -16.96 -15.84 -5.49
CA LEU A 222 -17.43 -17.09 -6.08
C LEU A 222 -18.97 -17.17 -6.10
N ARG A 223 -19.61 -16.89 -4.97
CA ARG A 223 -21.07 -16.89 -4.85
C ARG A 223 -21.72 -15.80 -5.70
N ALA A 224 -21.16 -14.58 -5.68
CA ALA A 224 -21.65 -13.48 -6.49
C ALA A 224 -21.62 -13.81 -7.98
N CYS A 225 -20.54 -14.40 -8.50
CA CYS A 225 -20.47 -14.85 -9.89
C CYS A 225 -21.53 -15.93 -10.21
N ALA A 226 -21.79 -16.84 -9.27
CA ALA A 226 -22.80 -17.88 -9.43
C ALA A 226 -24.24 -17.31 -9.49
N GLU A 227 -24.52 -16.21 -8.80
CA GLU A 227 -25.85 -15.57 -8.78
C GLU A 227 -26.10 -14.68 -10.01
N MET A 228 -25.08 -14.35 -10.81
CA MET A 228 -25.24 -13.50 -11.98
C MET A 228 -25.76 -14.30 -13.19
N GLU A 229 -26.72 -13.73 -13.91
CA GLU A 229 -27.26 -14.33 -15.15
C GLU A 229 -26.20 -14.48 -16.23
N THR A 230 -25.31 -13.50 -16.35
CA THR A 230 -24.20 -13.46 -17.32
C THR A 230 -23.14 -14.53 -17.09
N LYS A 231 -23.14 -15.18 -15.93
CA LYS A 231 -22.13 -16.20 -15.54
C LYS A 231 -20.70 -15.76 -15.93
N PRO A 232 -20.17 -14.68 -15.37
CA PRO A 232 -18.86 -14.17 -15.74
C PRO A 232 -17.77 -15.23 -15.46
N ARG A 233 -16.73 -15.25 -16.29
CA ARG A 233 -15.51 -16.01 -15.98
C ARG A 233 -14.86 -15.38 -14.74
N LEU A 234 -14.38 -16.23 -13.83
CA LEU A 234 -13.65 -15.77 -12.65
C LEU A 234 -12.22 -16.30 -12.65
N ILE A 235 -11.25 -15.39 -12.69
CA ILE A 235 -9.82 -15.71 -12.61
C ILE A 235 -9.35 -15.36 -11.19
N VAL A 236 -8.91 -16.37 -10.43
CA VAL A 236 -8.38 -16.21 -9.07
C VAL A 236 -6.87 -16.42 -9.10
N VAL A 237 -6.14 -15.31 -8.94
CA VAL A 237 -4.67 -15.30 -8.90
C VAL A 237 -4.20 -15.15 -7.47
N GLY A 238 -3.53 -16.15 -6.97
CA GLY A 238 -2.97 -16.13 -5.61
C GLY A 238 -2.88 -17.52 -4.99
N ASP A 239 -2.32 -17.53 -3.79
CA ASP A 239 -2.21 -18.69 -2.94
C ASP A 239 -2.41 -18.31 -1.48
N GLY A 240 -2.66 -19.28 -0.61
CA GLY A 240 -2.85 -19.02 0.81
C GLY A 240 -3.63 -20.11 1.53
N PRO A 241 -3.82 -19.97 2.85
CA PRO A 241 -4.43 -21.01 3.70
C PRO A 241 -5.87 -21.37 3.29
N GLU A 242 -6.59 -20.46 2.63
CA GLU A 242 -7.97 -20.68 2.20
C GLU A 242 -8.09 -21.40 0.84
N ARG A 243 -6.99 -21.66 0.14
CA ARG A 243 -7.02 -22.17 -1.25
C ARG A 243 -7.87 -23.45 -1.40
N ALA A 244 -7.58 -24.47 -0.62
CA ALA A 244 -8.29 -25.75 -0.72
C ALA A 244 -9.80 -25.62 -0.46
N ARG A 245 -10.18 -24.78 0.54
CA ARG A 245 -11.58 -24.50 0.86
C ARG A 245 -12.27 -23.72 -0.27
N LEU A 246 -11.59 -22.76 -0.86
CA LEU A 246 -12.15 -21.96 -1.95
C LEU A 246 -12.28 -22.76 -3.26
N GLU A 247 -11.32 -23.62 -3.58
CA GLU A 247 -11.42 -24.52 -4.74
C GLU A 247 -12.55 -25.55 -4.56
N ALA A 248 -12.79 -26.06 -3.33
CA ALA A 248 -13.93 -26.92 -3.03
C ALA A 248 -15.26 -26.17 -3.22
N LEU A 249 -15.37 -24.97 -2.67
CA LEU A 249 -16.54 -24.11 -2.86
C LEU A 249 -16.78 -23.78 -4.35
N ALA A 250 -15.72 -23.48 -5.09
CA ALA A 250 -15.82 -23.16 -6.51
C ALA A 250 -16.41 -24.31 -7.32
N ARG A 251 -15.98 -25.54 -7.06
CA ARG A 251 -16.54 -26.73 -7.73
C ARG A 251 -18.06 -26.89 -7.52
N GLU A 252 -18.55 -26.42 -6.36
CA GLU A 252 -19.96 -26.50 -6.02
C GLU A 252 -20.77 -25.35 -6.66
N VAL A 253 -20.29 -24.08 -6.53
CA VAL A 253 -21.10 -22.91 -6.86
C VAL A 253 -20.66 -22.18 -8.13
N CYS A 254 -19.39 -22.27 -8.52
CA CYS A 254 -18.81 -21.56 -9.68
C CYS A 254 -17.73 -22.40 -10.36
N PRO A 255 -18.10 -23.57 -10.97
CA PRO A 255 -17.14 -24.54 -11.50
C PRO A 255 -16.25 -23.99 -12.64
N ALA A 256 -16.64 -22.87 -13.26
CA ALA A 256 -15.85 -22.18 -14.28
C ALA A 256 -14.77 -21.23 -13.68
N ALA A 257 -14.62 -21.14 -12.35
CA ALA A 257 -13.59 -20.36 -11.73
C ALA A 257 -12.20 -20.99 -11.90
N GLU A 258 -11.24 -20.18 -12.36
CA GLU A 258 -9.88 -20.61 -12.65
C GLU A 258 -8.92 -20.19 -11.52
N PHE A 259 -8.35 -21.15 -10.78
CA PHE A 259 -7.33 -20.90 -9.75
C PHE A 259 -5.94 -21.13 -10.34
N VAL A 260 -5.25 -20.03 -10.69
CA VAL A 260 -3.97 -20.08 -11.42
C VAL A 260 -2.72 -20.04 -10.53
N GLY A 261 -2.91 -20.07 -9.21
CA GLY A 261 -1.82 -19.98 -8.24
C GLY A 261 -1.22 -18.58 -8.11
N ALA A 262 -0.19 -18.46 -7.29
CA ALA A 262 0.48 -17.18 -7.07
C ALA A 262 1.28 -16.74 -8.31
N LYS A 263 1.07 -15.50 -8.76
CA LYS A 263 1.83 -14.85 -9.83
C LYS A 263 2.32 -13.49 -9.33
N ARG A 264 3.42 -12.98 -9.92
CA ARG A 264 4.02 -11.69 -9.54
C ARG A 264 4.66 -11.00 -10.75
N GLY A 265 4.69 -9.66 -10.72
CA GLY A 265 5.33 -8.86 -11.76
C GLY A 265 4.80 -9.18 -13.17
N ALA A 266 5.68 -9.34 -14.14
CA ALA A 266 5.30 -9.57 -15.53
C ALA A 266 4.42 -10.81 -15.77
N SER A 267 4.47 -11.81 -14.88
CA SER A 267 3.62 -13.00 -15.00
C SER A 267 2.14 -12.74 -14.69
N LEU A 268 1.79 -11.57 -14.14
CA LEU A 268 0.39 -11.12 -13.94
C LEU A 268 -0.22 -10.51 -15.20
N THR A 269 0.60 -9.95 -16.09
CA THR A 269 0.14 -9.23 -17.28
C THR A 269 -0.88 -10.00 -18.13
N PRO A 270 -0.69 -11.29 -18.50
CA PRO A 270 -1.66 -12.02 -19.31
C PRO A 270 -3.01 -12.19 -18.61
N TYR A 271 -3.04 -12.32 -17.28
CA TYR A 271 -4.29 -12.47 -16.52
C TYR A 271 -5.04 -11.14 -16.42
N PHE A 272 -4.35 -10.02 -16.19
CA PHE A 272 -4.97 -8.71 -16.24
C PHE A 272 -5.49 -8.37 -17.65
N ALA A 273 -4.76 -8.73 -18.69
CA ALA A 273 -5.19 -8.51 -20.08
C ALA A 273 -6.44 -9.33 -20.44
N ALA A 274 -6.61 -10.51 -19.84
CA ALA A 274 -7.76 -11.39 -20.07
C ALA A 274 -9.02 -11.02 -19.25
N ALA A 275 -8.95 -9.99 -18.39
CA ALA A 275 -10.04 -9.61 -17.51
C ALA A 275 -10.69 -8.29 -17.93
N ASP A 276 -11.96 -8.08 -17.58
CA ASP A 276 -12.72 -6.86 -17.83
C ASP A 276 -12.92 -6.04 -16.55
N LEU A 277 -12.91 -6.69 -15.38
CA LEU A 277 -13.15 -6.07 -14.08
C LEU A 277 -12.26 -6.70 -13.02
N PHE A 278 -11.59 -5.87 -12.23
CA PHE A 278 -10.90 -6.32 -11.02
C PHE A 278 -11.82 -6.19 -9.81
N VAL A 279 -11.94 -7.24 -9.00
CA VAL A 279 -12.78 -7.23 -7.79
C VAL A 279 -11.99 -7.67 -6.57
N LEU A 280 -11.99 -6.84 -5.52
CA LEU A 280 -11.40 -7.12 -4.22
C LEU A 280 -12.47 -6.98 -3.13
N PRO A 281 -13.19 -8.06 -2.78
CA PRO A 281 -14.33 -7.99 -1.86
C PRO A 281 -13.95 -7.75 -0.41
N GLY A 282 -12.69 -8.03 -0.05
CA GLY A 282 -12.18 -7.89 1.31
C GLY A 282 -11.17 -6.77 1.46
N THR A 283 -10.59 -6.66 2.66
CA THR A 283 -9.73 -5.56 3.05
C THR A 283 -8.31 -5.64 2.49
N GLY A 284 -7.72 -4.47 2.19
CA GLY A 284 -6.34 -4.25 1.78
C GLY A 284 -6.01 -4.86 0.42
N GLY A 285 -5.07 -4.36 -0.28
CA GLY A 285 -4.62 -4.96 -1.53
C GLY A 285 -3.86 -3.99 -2.41
N LEU A 286 -2.56 -4.25 -2.55
CA LEU A 286 -1.70 -3.50 -3.45
C LEU A 286 -1.96 -3.84 -4.93
N ALA A 287 -2.59 -5.00 -5.20
CA ALA A 287 -2.98 -5.45 -6.53
C ALA A 287 -4.03 -4.54 -7.20
N VAL A 288 -4.75 -3.71 -6.44
CA VAL A 288 -5.67 -2.69 -6.99
C VAL A 288 -4.91 -1.77 -7.94
N GLN A 289 -3.76 -1.24 -7.53
CA GLN A 289 -2.95 -0.36 -8.35
C GLN A 289 -2.37 -1.08 -9.57
N GLU A 290 -1.93 -2.33 -9.43
CA GLU A 290 -1.45 -3.13 -10.56
C GLU A 290 -2.57 -3.38 -11.59
N ALA A 291 -3.79 -3.69 -11.13
CA ALA A 291 -4.95 -3.83 -12.00
C ALA A 291 -5.28 -2.51 -12.74
N MET A 292 -5.25 -1.38 -12.02
CA MET A 292 -5.44 -0.05 -12.59
C MET A 292 -4.35 0.29 -13.63
N ALA A 293 -3.08 -0.07 -13.37
CA ALA A 293 -1.98 0.10 -14.31
C ALA A 293 -2.22 -0.66 -15.63
N HIS A 294 -2.92 -1.79 -15.55
CA HIS A 294 -3.36 -2.57 -16.71
C HIS A 294 -4.71 -2.11 -17.28
N GLY A 295 -5.20 -0.93 -16.88
CA GLY A 295 -6.43 -0.33 -17.42
C GLY A 295 -7.70 -1.08 -17.01
N LEU A 296 -7.74 -1.73 -15.83
CA LEU A 296 -8.95 -2.35 -15.31
C LEU A 296 -9.74 -1.36 -14.46
N PRO A 297 -11.05 -1.27 -14.66
CA PRO A 297 -11.92 -0.70 -13.64
C PRO A 297 -11.94 -1.62 -12.41
N VAL A 298 -12.25 -1.05 -11.23
CA VAL A 298 -12.07 -1.76 -9.98
C VAL A 298 -13.30 -1.70 -9.08
N VAL A 299 -13.64 -2.81 -8.43
CA VAL A 299 -14.60 -2.89 -7.32
C VAL A 299 -13.85 -3.32 -6.08
N VAL A 300 -13.85 -2.49 -5.03
CA VAL A 300 -13.09 -2.77 -3.80
C VAL A 300 -13.95 -2.54 -2.55
N ALA A 301 -13.70 -3.32 -1.50
CA ALA A 301 -14.26 -3.00 -0.19
C ALA A 301 -13.52 -1.80 0.42
N LYS A 302 -14.25 -0.90 1.10
CA LYS A 302 -13.66 0.19 1.87
C LYS A 302 -12.73 -0.36 2.94
N GLY A 303 -11.59 0.27 3.14
CA GLY A 303 -10.54 -0.16 4.06
C GLY A 303 -9.93 1.00 4.86
N ASP A 304 -8.61 1.03 4.90
CA ASP A 304 -7.79 1.95 5.70
C ASP A 304 -7.64 3.37 5.11
N GLY A 305 -8.38 3.71 4.07
CA GLY A 305 -8.33 5.01 3.39
C GLY A 305 -7.38 5.05 2.18
N THR A 306 -6.48 4.09 2.02
CA THR A 306 -5.60 4.05 0.83
C THR A 306 -6.36 3.79 -0.46
N GLN A 307 -7.52 3.11 -0.38
CA GLN A 307 -8.42 2.89 -1.50
C GLN A 307 -9.20 4.14 -1.90
N ASP A 308 -9.43 5.08 -0.97
CA ASP A 308 -10.24 6.28 -1.23
C ASP A 308 -9.55 7.18 -2.27
N ASP A 309 -8.23 7.24 -2.26
CA ASP A 309 -7.45 7.99 -3.24
C ASP A 309 -7.33 7.28 -4.59
N LEU A 310 -7.30 5.95 -4.59
CA LEU A 310 -7.16 5.12 -5.80
C LEU A 310 -8.49 4.95 -6.55
N VAL A 311 -9.58 4.69 -5.82
CA VAL A 311 -10.87 4.27 -6.40
C VAL A 311 -11.89 5.39 -6.28
N ARG A 312 -12.18 6.02 -7.41
CA ARG A 312 -13.06 7.17 -7.57
C ARG A 312 -14.26 6.80 -8.45
N ALA A 313 -15.29 7.61 -8.47
CA ALA A 313 -16.50 7.37 -9.29
C ALA A 313 -16.21 7.20 -10.81
N GLY A 314 -15.10 7.78 -11.29
CA GLY A 314 -14.68 7.69 -12.70
C GLY A 314 -13.97 6.40 -13.09
N ASN A 315 -13.45 5.61 -12.12
CA ASN A 315 -12.63 4.44 -12.40
C ASN A 315 -13.05 3.17 -11.65
N GLY A 316 -14.01 3.26 -10.73
CA GLY A 316 -14.41 2.10 -9.95
C GLY A 316 -15.49 2.37 -8.93
N TRP A 317 -15.72 1.38 -8.08
CA TRP A 317 -16.72 1.41 -7.01
C TRP A 317 -16.09 0.97 -5.69
N GLN A 318 -16.52 1.60 -4.63
CA GLN A 318 -16.21 1.20 -3.28
C GLN A 318 -17.47 0.65 -2.61
N VAL A 319 -17.42 -0.58 -2.11
CA VAL A 319 -18.52 -1.21 -1.38
C VAL A 319 -18.28 -1.15 0.13
N PRO A 320 -19.32 -1.04 0.97
CA PRO A 320 -19.15 -1.15 2.41
C PRO A 320 -18.48 -2.48 2.79
N PRO A 321 -17.61 -2.51 3.80
CA PRO A 321 -17.07 -3.77 4.28
C PRO A 321 -18.20 -4.65 4.84
N GLU A 322 -18.07 -5.96 4.68
CA GLU A 322 -19.04 -6.96 5.15
C GLU A 322 -20.47 -6.80 4.59
N ASP A 323 -20.63 -6.14 3.44
CA ASP A 323 -21.91 -6.01 2.71
C ASP A 323 -21.88 -6.83 1.41
N TYR A 324 -22.27 -8.10 1.53
CA TYR A 324 -22.38 -9.03 0.39
C TYR A 324 -23.38 -8.54 -0.67
N GLY A 325 -24.53 -8.01 -0.24
CA GLY A 325 -25.57 -7.52 -1.14
C GLY A 325 -25.08 -6.34 -1.99
N ALA A 326 -24.31 -5.42 -1.40
CA ALA A 326 -23.69 -4.34 -2.14
C ALA A 326 -22.64 -4.85 -3.15
N LEU A 327 -21.83 -5.85 -2.78
CA LEU A 327 -20.86 -6.47 -3.69
C LEU A 327 -21.57 -7.05 -4.92
N VAL A 328 -22.61 -7.86 -4.73
CA VAL A 328 -23.38 -8.48 -5.84
C VAL A 328 -23.99 -7.41 -6.73
N ARG A 329 -24.69 -6.43 -6.13
CA ARG A 329 -25.35 -5.36 -6.88
C ARG A 329 -24.38 -4.54 -7.72
N VAL A 330 -23.27 -4.09 -7.11
CA VAL A 330 -22.27 -3.26 -7.77
C VAL A 330 -21.52 -4.04 -8.86
N THR A 331 -21.18 -5.30 -8.62
CA THR A 331 -20.50 -6.14 -9.63
C THR A 331 -21.43 -6.40 -10.83
N ARG A 332 -22.72 -6.64 -10.60
CA ARG A 332 -23.72 -6.80 -11.66
C ARG A 332 -23.87 -5.50 -12.47
N GLU A 333 -23.99 -4.36 -11.79
CA GLU A 333 -24.05 -3.03 -12.43
C GLU A 333 -22.80 -2.78 -13.29
N ALA A 334 -21.62 -3.07 -12.76
CA ALA A 334 -20.37 -2.88 -13.49
C ALA A 334 -20.34 -3.69 -14.80
N LEU A 335 -20.76 -4.95 -14.77
CA LEU A 335 -20.75 -5.82 -15.95
C LEU A 335 -21.87 -5.55 -16.96
N SER A 336 -22.85 -4.71 -16.65
CA SER A 336 -23.98 -4.42 -17.55
C SER A 336 -23.63 -3.48 -18.71
N ASP A 337 -22.51 -2.73 -18.63
CA ASP A 337 -22.06 -1.77 -19.66
C ASP A 337 -20.56 -1.90 -19.95
N ALA A 338 -20.24 -2.67 -20.98
CA ALA A 338 -18.86 -2.88 -21.42
C ALA A 338 -18.17 -1.57 -21.87
N SER A 339 -18.92 -0.62 -22.44
CA SER A 339 -18.36 0.67 -22.87
C SER A 339 -17.99 1.55 -21.67
N ARG A 340 -18.82 1.54 -20.62
CA ARG A 340 -18.53 2.20 -19.35
C ARG A 340 -17.29 1.59 -18.69
N LEU A 341 -17.22 0.24 -18.62
CA LEU A 341 -16.04 -0.45 -18.08
C LEU A 341 -14.75 -0.03 -18.78
N ARG A 342 -14.78 0.09 -20.10
CA ARG A 342 -13.61 0.51 -20.88
C ARG A 342 -13.16 1.92 -20.51
N ARG A 343 -14.07 2.89 -20.52
CA ARG A 343 -13.76 4.29 -20.10
C ARG A 343 -13.22 4.35 -18.68
N MET A 344 -13.82 3.60 -17.76
CA MET A 344 -13.35 3.54 -16.37
C MET A 344 -11.99 2.89 -16.24
N GLY A 345 -11.68 1.91 -17.09
CA GLY A 345 -10.34 1.31 -17.17
C GLY A 345 -9.28 2.30 -17.70
N GLU A 346 -9.61 3.12 -18.69
CA GLU A 346 -8.75 4.19 -19.19
C GLU A 346 -8.47 5.21 -18.07
N GLU A 347 -9.48 5.61 -17.31
CA GLU A 347 -9.32 6.50 -16.16
C GLU A 347 -8.49 5.85 -15.05
N SER A 348 -8.67 4.55 -14.74
CA SER A 348 -7.80 3.81 -13.83
C SER A 348 -6.34 3.94 -14.22
N ARG A 349 -6.05 3.73 -15.51
CA ARG A 349 -4.69 3.84 -16.03
C ARG A 349 -4.16 5.28 -15.95
N ARG A 350 -4.98 6.29 -16.29
CA ARG A 350 -4.59 7.69 -16.19
C ARG A 350 -4.15 8.04 -14.77
N ILE A 351 -4.94 7.63 -13.76
CA ILE A 351 -4.63 7.86 -12.34
C ILE A 351 -3.25 7.27 -11.98
N VAL A 352 -2.94 6.04 -12.42
CA VAL A 352 -1.65 5.43 -12.12
C VAL A 352 -0.51 6.11 -12.89
N VAL A 353 -0.72 6.48 -14.16
CA VAL A 353 0.30 7.13 -14.98
C VAL A 353 0.66 8.53 -14.46
N GLU A 354 -0.34 9.29 -14.04
CA GLU A 354 -0.18 10.73 -13.76
C GLU A 354 -0.10 11.08 -12.27
N GLU A 355 -0.81 10.32 -11.42
CA GLU A 355 -1.04 10.72 -10.04
C GLU A 355 -0.45 9.77 -9.00
N ILE A 356 -0.65 8.44 -9.13
CA ILE A 356 -0.33 7.45 -8.09
C ILE A 356 0.56 6.34 -8.64
N ASN A 357 1.86 6.55 -8.56
CA ASN A 357 2.91 5.59 -8.94
C ASN A 357 4.12 5.74 -8.01
N ILE A 358 5.09 4.83 -8.12
CA ILE A 358 6.29 4.85 -7.25
C ILE A 358 7.06 6.16 -7.44
N GLU A 359 7.16 6.68 -8.65
CA GLU A 359 7.87 7.92 -8.97
C GLU A 359 7.22 9.12 -8.24
N LYS A 360 5.89 9.24 -8.31
CA LYS A 360 5.14 10.27 -7.57
C LYS A 360 5.25 10.12 -6.05
N MET A 361 5.29 8.88 -5.57
CA MET A 361 5.53 8.61 -4.15
C MET A 361 6.91 9.12 -3.74
N VAL A 362 7.98 8.83 -4.50
CA VAL A 362 9.34 9.33 -4.23
C VAL A 362 9.41 10.86 -4.31
N GLU A 363 8.76 11.49 -5.29
CA GLU A 363 8.69 12.96 -5.37
C GLU A 363 8.10 13.59 -4.09
N ALA A 364 7.08 12.98 -3.50
CA ALA A 364 6.50 13.46 -2.24
C ALA A 364 7.49 13.34 -1.07
N PHE A 365 8.27 12.26 -1.00
CA PHE A 365 9.34 12.11 -0.01
C PHE A 365 10.45 13.14 -0.19
N VAL A 366 10.91 13.37 -1.41
CA VAL A 366 11.92 14.38 -1.71
C VAL A 366 11.42 15.79 -1.36
N ARG A 367 10.15 16.12 -1.66
CA ARG A 367 9.55 17.40 -1.25
C ARG A 367 9.55 17.56 0.27
N ALA A 368 9.15 16.51 1.02
CA ALA A 368 9.17 16.55 2.48
C ALA A 368 10.58 16.75 3.03
N LEU A 369 11.59 16.07 2.48
CA LEU A 369 12.99 16.25 2.88
C LEU A 369 13.50 17.68 2.59
N LYS A 370 13.21 18.23 1.42
CA LYS A 370 13.61 19.59 1.00
C LYS A 370 12.92 20.70 1.79
N SER A 371 11.71 20.47 2.30
CA SER A 371 11.02 21.48 3.12
C SER A 371 11.65 21.69 4.49
N LEU A 372 12.56 20.82 4.91
CA LEU A 372 13.22 20.84 6.21
C LEU A 372 14.71 21.25 6.14
N SER A 373 15.21 21.45 4.91
CA SER A 373 16.59 21.83 4.62
C SER A 373 16.82 23.32 4.82
#